data_3dde6e5a64930512560ee762d31ac9e0
#
_entry.id   3dde6e5a64930512560ee762d31ac9e0
#
_cell.length_a   1.000
_cell.length_b   1.000
_cell.length_c   1.000
_cell.angle_alpha   90.00
_cell.angle_beta   90.00
_cell.angle_gamma   90.00
#
_symmetry.space_group_name_H-M   'P 1'
#
loop_
_entity.id
_entity.type
_entity.pdbx_description
1 polymer ?
#
loop_
_entity_poly.entity_id
_entity_poly.type
_entity_poly.pdbx_seq_one_letter_code
_entity_poly.pdbx_strand_id
1 'polypeptide(L)'
;VKWVRIHNLPDFAYFNHSQHVTVAGLECQTCHGPVEEMEVMYQFSPLTMGWCINCHRERKIDVENNPYYEKLHAKIKEEKDNKSSTYSKYFTKDGKIDISPAQNGALECSKCHY
;
A
#
# COMPACT_ATOMS: atom_id res chain seq x y z
N VAL A 1 28.24 16.59 4.04
CA VAL A 1 26.82 16.95 3.96
C VAL A 1 26.15 16.56 5.26
N LYS A 2 25.46 17.52 5.88
CA LYS A 2 24.65 17.25 7.06
C LYS A 2 23.20 17.03 6.62
N TRP A 3 22.71 15.82 6.85
CA TRP A 3 21.31 15.49 6.56
C TRP A 3 20.43 15.87 7.75
N VAL A 4 19.33 16.58 7.48
CA VAL A 4 18.34 16.96 8.48
C VAL A 4 17.12 16.04 8.34
N ARG A 5 16.77 15.37 9.43
CA ARG A 5 15.58 14.53 9.48
C ARG A 5 14.35 15.40 9.65
N ILE A 6 13.50 15.41 8.60
CA ILE A 6 12.28 16.24 8.56
C ILE A 6 11.05 15.41 8.94
N HIS A 7 10.99 14.16 8.48
CA HIS A 7 9.87 13.26 8.75
C HIS A 7 10.14 12.42 9.99
N ASN A 8 9.27 12.54 10.98
CA ASN A 8 9.41 11.87 12.27
C ASN A 8 8.66 10.55 12.31
N LEU A 9 9.33 9.49 11.91
CA LEU A 9 8.88 8.11 12.11
C LEU A 9 9.72 7.50 13.22
N PRO A 10 9.12 6.82 14.23
CA PRO A 10 9.91 6.17 15.29
C PRO A 10 10.88 5.14 14.71
N ASP A 11 12.06 5.03 15.32
CA ASP A 11 13.13 4.13 14.84
C ASP A 11 12.71 2.64 14.88
N PHE A 12 11.77 2.29 15.73
CA PHE A 12 11.23 0.92 15.81
C PHE A 12 10.14 0.64 14.77
N ALA A 13 9.70 1.63 14.02
CA ALA A 13 8.76 1.46 12.91
C ALA A 13 9.53 1.40 11.60
N TYR A 14 9.28 0.34 10.84
CA TYR A 14 9.90 0.15 9.54
C TYR A 14 8.97 0.60 8.43
N PHE A 15 9.48 1.41 7.51
CA PHE A 15 8.74 1.87 6.34
C PHE A 15 9.56 1.64 5.08
N ASN A 16 8.97 1.02 4.09
CA ASN A 16 9.61 0.73 2.82
C ASN A 16 8.87 1.46 1.69
N HIS A 17 9.53 2.43 1.08
CA HIS A 17 8.98 3.20 -0.04
C HIS A 17 8.61 2.32 -1.23
N SER A 18 9.40 1.30 -1.54
CA SER A 18 9.14 0.46 -2.70
C SER A 18 7.81 -0.28 -2.60
N GLN A 19 7.41 -0.69 -1.41
CA GLN A 19 6.11 -1.34 -1.19
C GLN A 19 4.94 -0.38 -1.41
N HIS A 20 5.13 0.88 -1.12
CA HIS A 20 4.08 1.89 -1.24
C HIS A 20 4.02 2.52 -2.64
N VAL A 21 5.16 2.81 -3.23
CA VAL A 21 5.23 3.46 -4.54
C VAL A 21 5.17 2.44 -5.67
N THR A 22 6.06 1.45 -5.66
CA THR A 22 6.17 0.48 -6.76
C THR A 22 5.07 -0.58 -6.71
N VAL A 23 4.86 -1.19 -5.56
CA VAL A 23 3.89 -2.29 -5.40
C VAL A 23 2.47 -1.75 -5.30
N ALA A 24 2.23 -0.78 -4.43
CA ALA A 24 0.89 -0.22 -4.22
C ALA A 24 0.48 0.84 -5.23
N GLY A 25 1.44 1.39 -5.99
CA GLY A 25 1.15 2.39 -7.02
C GLY A 25 0.76 3.76 -6.47
N LEU A 26 1.16 4.09 -5.24
CA LEU A 26 0.84 5.37 -4.62
C LEU A 26 1.76 6.48 -5.15
N GLU A 27 1.19 7.67 -5.27
CA GLU A 27 1.96 8.86 -5.63
C GLU A 27 2.65 9.47 -4.40
N CYS A 28 3.74 10.18 -4.65
CA CYS A 28 4.50 10.85 -3.59
C CYS A 28 3.63 11.82 -2.79
N GLN A 29 2.76 12.55 -3.49
CA GLN A 29 1.86 13.54 -2.91
C GLN A 29 0.83 12.94 -1.95
N THR A 30 0.51 11.67 -2.09
CA THR A 30 -0.44 10.99 -1.20
C THR A 30 0.01 11.05 0.27
N CYS A 31 1.32 10.97 0.50
CA CYS A 31 1.91 11.01 1.84
C CYS A 31 2.61 12.34 2.14
N HIS A 32 3.27 12.92 1.14
CA HIS A 32 4.09 14.12 1.30
C HIS A 32 3.36 15.43 0.95
N GLY A 33 2.13 15.37 0.45
CA GLY A 33 1.41 16.56 0.01
C GLY A 33 2.02 17.14 -1.28
N PRO A 34 1.83 18.45 -1.55
CA PRO A 34 2.31 19.06 -2.80
C PRO A 34 3.84 19.29 -2.75
N VAL A 35 4.59 18.22 -2.67
CA VAL A 35 6.06 18.24 -2.46
C VAL A 35 6.79 18.98 -3.57
N GLU A 36 6.27 18.96 -4.79
CA GLU A 36 6.84 19.67 -5.94
C GLU A 36 6.71 21.19 -5.86
N GLU A 37 5.82 21.69 -5.02
CA GLU A 37 5.61 23.12 -4.79
C GLU A 37 6.32 23.65 -3.55
N MET A 38 6.96 22.75 -2.77
CA MET A 38 7.65 23.12 -1.55
C MET A 38 9.03 23.71 -1.83
N GLU A 39 9.27 24.94 -1.42
CA GLU A 39 10.61 25.54 -1.45
C GLU A 39 11.52 24.89 -0.39
N VAL A 40 10.93 24.60 0.78
CA VAL A 40 11.60 23.89 1.87
C VAL A 40 10.70 22.71 2.27
N MET A 41 11.26 21.52 2.31
CA MET A 41 10.54 20.30 2.68
C MET A 41 10.05 20.36 4.13
N TYR A 42 8.78 20.03 4.35
CA TYR A 42 8.20 19.86 5.69
C TYR A 42 7.34 18.61 5.73
N GLN A 43 7.07 18.10 6.93
CA GLN A 43 6.21 16.95 7.13
C GLN A 43 4.74 17.37 6.98
N PHE A 44 4.11 16.93 5.90
CA PHE A 44 2.73 17.25 5.57
C PHE A 44 1.73 16.38 6.35
N SER A 45 1.94 15.07 6.36
CA SER A 45 1.06 14.10 7.04
C SER A 45 1.59 13.77 8.44
N PRO A 46 0.70 13.41 9.39
CA PRO A 46 1.12 13.14 10.77
C PRO A 46 2.03 11.93 10.91
N LEU A 47 1.96 10.96 10.00
CA LEU A 47 2.74 9.71 10.02
C LEU A 47 2.61 8.94 11.33
N THR A 48 1.47 9.09 12.00
CA THR A 48 1.15 8.32 13.20
C THR A 48 0.70 6.91 12.83
N MET A 49 0.76 5.99 13.78
CA MET A 49 0.27 4.62 13.60
C MET A 49 -1.19 4.61 13.15
N GLY A 50 -2.05 5.44 13.74
CA GLY A 50 -3.46 5.56 13.36
C GLY A 50 -3.64 6.03 11.92
N TRP A 51 -2.82 6.97 11.47
CA TRP A 51 -2.86 7.46 10.10
C TRP A 51 -2.54 6.34 9.09
N CYS A 52 -1.49 5.56 9.37
CA CYS A 52 -1.11 4.43 8.53
C CYS A 52 -2.19 3.34 8.50
N ILE A 53 -2.72 2.98 9.65
CA ILE A 53 -3.77 1.96 9.80
C ILE A 53 -5.05 2.37 9.08
N ASN A 54 -5.47 3.62 9.19
CA ASN A 54 -6.67 4.11 8.50
C ASN A 54 -6.54 4.01 6.99
N CYS A 55 -5.39 4.38 6.44
CA CYS A 55 -5.11 4.24 5.02
C CYS A 55 -5.18 2.76 4.60
N HIS A 56 -4.60 1.85 5.39
CA HIS A 56 -4.60 0.41 5.11
C HIS A 56 -6.01 -0.20 5.15
N ARG A 57 -6.93 0.37 5.91
CA ARG A 57 -8.32 -0.09 5.97
C ARG A 57 -9.18 0.43 4.83
N GLU A 58 -8.97 1.68 4.44
CA GLU A 58 -9.85 2.39 3.51
C GLU A 58 -9.42 2.26 2.06
N ARG A 59 -8.11 2.23 1.80
CA ARG A 59 -7.59 2.25 0.44
C ARG A 59 -7.64 0.88 -0.22
N LYS A 60 -8.01 0.87 -1.51
CA LYS A 60 -7.98 -0.36 -2.31
C LYS A 60 -6.66 -0.46 -3.06
N ILE A 61 -6.18 -1.69 -3.21
CA ILE A 61 -4.99 -1.97 -4.00
C ILE A 61 -5.41 -2.11 -5.47
N ASP A 62 -4.76 -1.35 -6.35
CA ASP A 62 -4.98 -1.50 -7.79
C ASP A 62 -4.15 -2.68 -8.30
N VAL A 63 -4.77 -3.85 -8.30
CA VAL A 63 -4.14 -5.07 -8.79
C VAL A 63 -4.34 -5.28 -10.29
N GLU A 64 -5.33 -4.61 -10.90
CA GLU A 64 -5.66 -4.79 -12.31
C GLU A 64 -4.68 -4.04 -13.24
N ASN A 65 -4.28 -2.83 -12.86
CA ASN A 65 -3.44 -1.96 -13.67
C ASN A 65 -1.99 -1.89 -13.20
N ASN A 66 -1.63 -2.69 -12.20
CA ASN A 66 -0.29 -2.68 -11.62
C ASN A 66 0.53 -3.87 -12.15
N PRO A 67 1.61 -3.61 -12.91
CA PRO A 67 2.45 -4.67 -13.47
C PRO A 67 3.02 -5.66 -12.44
N TYR A 68 3.21 -5.21 -11.21
CA TYR A 68 3.69 -6.06 -10.13
C TYR A 68 2.78 -7.27 -9.89
N TYR A 69 1.46 -7.10 -10.06
CA TYR A 69 0.47 -8.14 -9.83
C TYR A 69 0.12 -8.94 -11.09
N GLU A 70 0.81 -8.73 -12.20
CA GLU A 70 0.52 -9.42 -13.47
C GLU A 70 0.53 -10.94 -13.32
N LYS A 71 1.53 -11.48 -12.62
CA LYS A 71 1.63 -12.93 -12.36
C LYS A 71 0.51 -13.42 -11.47
N LEU A 72 0.07 -12.60 -10.52
CA LEU A 72 -1.06 -12.93 -9.65
C LEU A 72 -2.36 -12.97 -10.44
N HIS A 73 -2.55 -12.06 -11.38
CA HIS A 73 -3.69 -12.06 -12.29
C HIS A 73 -3.78 -13.35 -13.11
N ALA A 74 -2.65 -13.82 -13.63
CA ALA A 74 -2.59 -15.06 -14.40
C ALA A 74 -3.03 -16.25 -13.55
N LYS A 75 -2.53 -16.35 -12.31
CA LYS A 75 -2.94 -17.39 -11.36
C LYS A 75 -4.42 -17.32 -11.00
N ILE A 76 -4.93 -16.13 -10.75
CA ILE A 76 -6.34 -15.92 -10.39
C ILE A 76 -7.27 -16.35 -11.53
N LYS A 77 -6.93 -16.00 -12.77
CA LYS A 77 -7.68 -16.45 -13.94
C LYS A 77 -7.70 -17.97 -14.05
N GLU A 78 -6.54 -18.61 -13.87
CA GLU A 78 -6.42 -20.06 -13.93
C GLU A 78 -7.28 -20.74 -12.85
N GLU A 79 -7.24 -20.25 -11.60
CA GLU A 79 -8.05 -20.78 -10.51
C GLU A 79 -9.55 -20.50 -10.69
N LYS A 80 -9.91 -19.36 -11.25
CA LYS A 80 -11.31 -19.02 -11.53
C LYS A 80 -11.95 -20.01 -12.50
N ASP A 81 -11.23 -20.43 -13.51
CA ASP A 81 -11.68 -21.43 -14.48
C ASP A 81 -11.86 -22.80 -13.82
N ASN A 82 -11.14 -23.10 -12.76
CA ASN A 82 -11.18 -24.36 -12.02
C ASN A 82 -12.19 -24.39 -10.85
N LYS A 83 -12.94 -23.33 -10.59
CA LYS A 83 -13.98 -23.20 -9.56
C LYS A 83 -13.55 -23.45 -8.10
N SER A 84 -12.27 -23.67 -7.82
CA SER A 84 -11.74 -23.94 -6.47
C SER A 84 -10.80 -22.84 -5.99
N SER A 85 -11.19 -21.59 -6.20
CA SER A 85 -10.31 -20.46 -5.95
C SER A 85 -10.21 -20.07 -4.48
N THR A 86 -9.00 -20.10 -3.93
CA THR A 86 -8.67 -19.52 -2.62
C THR A 86 -8.88 -18.01 -2.62
N TYR A 87 -8.85 -17.39 -3.79
CA TYR A 87 -8.95 -15.94 -3.98
C TYR A 87 -10.36 -15.45 -4.30
N SER A 88 -11.36 -16.33 -4.36
CA SER A 88 -12.75 -15.99 -4.71
C SER A 88 -13.34 -14.89 -3.81
N LYS A 89 -12.94 -14.84 -2.55
CA LYS A 89 -13.37 -13.82 -1.58
C LYS A 89 -12.94 -12.39 -1.93
N TYR A 90 -11.95 -12.23 -2.82
CA TYR A 90 -11.44 -10.91 -3.22
C TYR A 90 -12.12 -10.39 -4.49
N PHE A 91 -12.97 -11.18 -5.13
CA PHE A 91 -13.68 -10.76 -6.33
C PHE A 91 -15.00 -10.09 -5.99
N THR A 92 -15.30 -8.99 -6.67
CA THR A 92 -16.61 -8.36 -6.62
C THR A 92 -17.58 -9.11 -7.54
N LYS A 93 -18.88 -8.75 -7.49
CA LYS A 93 -19.91 -9.32 -8.36
C LYS A 93 -19.61 -9.14 -9.85
N ASP A 94 -18.86 -8.09 -10.20
CA ASP A 94 -18.46 -7.77 -11.58
C ASP A 94 -17.20 -8.55 -12.02
N GLY A 95 -16.67 -9.42 -11.18
CA GLY A 95 -15.46 -10.19 -11.46
C GLY A 95 -14.15 -9.41 -11.28
N LYS A 96 -14.21 -8.21 -10.71
CA LYS A 96 -13.04 -7.40 -10.38
C LYS A 96 -12.46 -7.78 -9.03
N ILE A 97 -11.17 -7.51 -8.84
CA ILE A 97 -10.50 -7.77 -7.56
C ILE A 97 -10.71 -6.56 -6.64
N ASP A 98 -11.23 -6.82 -5.45
CA ASP A 98 -11.45 -5.82 -4.42
C ASP A 98 -10.68 -6.22 -3.15
N ILE A 99 -9.51 -5.65 -2.97
CA ILE A 99 -8.64 -5.94 -1.83
C ILE A 99 -8.04 -4.66 -1.26
N SER A 100 -8.05 -4.54 0.07
CA SER A 100 -7.35 -3.47 0.79
C SER A 100 -6.05 -4.01 1.41
N PRO A 101 -5.07 -3.15 1.72
CA PRO A 101 -3.87 -3.59 2.44
C PRO A 101 -4.18 -4.32 3.75
N ALA A 102 -5.22 -3.91 4.47
CA ALA A 102 -5.65 -4.57 5.71
C ALA A 102 -5.97 -6.06 5.50
N GLN A 103 -6.64 -6.40 4.40
CA GLN A 103 -6.97 -7.78 4.04
C GLN A 103 -5.73 -8.59 3.65
N ASN A 104 -4.65 -7.90 3.28
CA ASN A 104 -3.38 -8.51 2.90
C ASN A 104 -2.35 -8.52 4.05
N GLY A 105 -2.81 -8.41 5.29
CA GLY A 105 -1.97 -8.49 6.48
C GLY A 105 -1.29 -7.20 6.90
N ALA A 106 -1.63 -6.06 6.30
CA ALA A 106 -0.97 -4.78 6.60
C ALA A 106 -1.34 -4.18 7.96
N LEU A 107 -2.25 -4.80 8.71
CA LEU A 107 -2.56 -4.43 10.10
C LEU A 107 -1.79 -5.25 11.13
N GLU A 108 -1.05 -6.28 10.70
CA GLU A 108 -0.23 -7.09 11.59
C GLU A 108 0.95 -6.27 12.13
N CYS A 109 1.18 -6.35 13.44
CA CYS A 109 2.22 -5.56 14.10
C CYS A 109 3.61 -5.78 13.48
N SER A 110 3.92 -7.01 13.12
CA SER A 110 5.22 -7.39 12.54
C SER A 110 5.47 -6.84 11.13
N LYS A 111 4.45 -6.29 10.47
CA LYS A 111 4.63 -5.64 9.16
C LYS A 111 5.34 -4.30 9.26
N CYS A 112 5.18 -3.61 10.40
CA CYS A 112 5.79 -2.30 10.64
C CYS A 112 6.84 -2.33 11.76
N HIS A 113 6.76 -3.30 12.65
CA HIS A 113 7.65 -3.43 13.82
C HIS A 113 8.38 -4.76 13.78
N TYR A 114 9.66 -4.70 14.04
CA TYR A 114 10.50 -5.91 14.21
C TYR A 114 10.56 -6.35 15.66
#